data_540ad537369f2150687cde5c849effd4
#
_entry.id   540ad537369f2150687cde5c849effd4
#
_cell.length_a   1.000
_cell.length_b   1.000
_cell.length_c   1.000
_cell.angle_alpha   90.00
_cell.angle_beta   90.00
_cell.angle_gamma   90.00
#
_symmetry.space_group_name_H-M   'P 1'
#
loop_
_entity.id
_entity.type
_entity.pdbx_description
1 polymer ?
#
loop_
_entity_poly.entity_id
_entity_poly.type
_entity_poly.pdbx_seq_one_letter_code
_entity_poly.pdbx_strand_id
1 'polypeptide(L)'
;GEMGESGPIGPQGKQGIAGPPGVEGKIGPTGPQGPQGTLGPTSYNAVCFSSFKDTTNAGTMTVTTTRIIPGNSDIISISGNQIKVSKTSVFEVTLCGRISGVTNDTGGKFYLYNTTTNEKISDMEFILDKGTTSDMDFSEVNFVDVYAGGNLEIRTEVIGNDTGNISFSMVNVILKRYNL
;
A
#
# COMPACT_ATOMS: atom_id res chain seq x y z
N GLY A 1 7.88 -101.92 -65.33
CA GLY A 1 8.43 -100.59 -65.27
C GLY A 1 8.18 -100.01 -63.93
N GLU A 2 9.23 -99.70 -63.18
CA GLU A 2 9.13 -98.99 -61.90
C GLU A 2 8.89 -97.50 -62.15
N MET A 3 7.98 -96.94 -61.37
CA MET A 3 7.73 -95.47 -61.40
C MET A 3 8.92 -94.75 -60.73
N GLY A 4 9.46 -93.74 -61.38
CA GLY A 4 10.53 -92.94 -60.87
C GLY A 4 10.11 -92.16 -59.62
N GLU A 5 11.08 -91.90 -58.72
CA GLU A 5 10.89 -91.22 -57.48
C GLU A 5 10.40 -89.77 -57.72
N SER A 6 9.52 -89.26 -56.82
CA SER A 6 9.01 -87.90 -56.87
C SER A 6 10.15 -86.93 -56.59
N GLY A 7 10.27 -85.88 -57.39
CA GLY A 7 11.32 -84.88 -57.21
C GLY A 7 11.19 -84.10 -55.87
N PRO A 8 12.28 -83.51 -55.37
CA PRO A 8 12.28 -82.78 -54.11
C PRO A 8 11.36 -81.52 -54.10
N ILE A 9 10.75 -81.28 -52.96
CA ILE A 9 9.91 -80.10 -52.74
C ILE A 9 10.76 -78.79 -52.93
N GLY A 10 10.24 -77.86 -53.71
CA GLY A 10 10.92 -76.57 -53.94
C GLY A 10 11.13 -75.76 -52.65
N PRO A 11 12.13 -74.89 -52.61
CA PRO A 11 12.43 -74.05 -51.42
C PRO A 11 11.27 -73.15 -51.09
N GLN A 12 11.08 -72.90 -49.78
CA GLN A 12 10.08 -71.96 -49.23
C GLN A 12 10.28 -70.56 -49.76
N GLY A 13 9.22 -69.85 -50.16
CA GLY A 13 9.27 -68.46 -50.61
C GLY A 13 9.82 -67.54 -49.55
N LYS A 14 10.48 -66.49 -49.98
CA LYS A 14 11.06 -65.44 -49.08
C LYS A 14 9.95 -64.73 -48.27
N GLN A 15 10.25 -64.47 -47.00
CA GLN A 15 9.37 -63.68 -46.12
C GLN A 15 9.13 -62.31 -46.74
N GLY A 16 7.90 -61.78 -46.67
CA GLY A 16 7.57 -60.41 -47.10
C GLY A 16 8.31 -59.34 -46.29
N ILE A 17 8.56 -58.18 -46.89
CA ILE A 17 9.19 -57.03 -46.23
C ILE A 17 8.29 -56.49 -45.10
N ALA A 18 8.88 -55.99 -44.00
CA ALA A 18 8.14 -55.37 -42.94
C ALA A 18 7.38 -54.10 -43.46
N GLY A 19 6.16 -53.87 -42.97
CA GLY A 19 5.38 -52.74 -43.33
C GLY A 19 6.07 -51.41 -42.82
N PRO A 20 5.73 -50.27 -43.42
CA PRO A 20 6.26 -48.99 -42.98
C PRO A 20 5.87 -48.67 -41.53
N PRO A 21 6.69 -47.93 -40.78
CA PRO A 21 6.33 -47.44 -39.43
C PRO A 21 5.01 -46.68 -39.46
N GLY A 22 4.21 -46.80 -38.38
CA GLY A 22 2.98 -46.02 -38.22
C GLY A 22 3.28 -44.53 -38.15
N VAL A 23 2.32 -43.71 -38.52
CA VAL A 23 2.43 -42.24 -38.42
C VAL A 23 2.57 -41.82 -36.97
N GLU A 24 3.41 -40.81 -36.72
CA GLU A 24 3.59 -40.21 -35.39
C GLU A 24 2.26 -39.65 -34.85
N GLY A 25 1.98 -39.89 -33.56
CA GLY A 25 0.77 -39.38 -32.91
C GLY A 25 0.74 -37.85 -32.89
N LYS A 26 -0.45 -37.23 -32.94
CA LYS A 26 -0.61 -35.79 -32.84
C LYS A 26 -0.12 -35.28 -31.50
N ILE A 27 0.55 -34.10 -31.51
CA ILE A 27 0.93 -33.39 -30.30
C ILE A 27 -0.33 -33.11 -29.47
N GLY A 28 -0.30 -33.39 -28.18
CA GLY A 28 -1.39 -33.11 -27.25
C GLY A 28 -1.68 -31.58 -27.17
N PRO A 29 -2.89 -31.17 -26.78
CA PRO A 29 -3.22 -29.78 -26.59
C PRO A 29 -2.33 -29.13 -25.51
N THR A 30 -2.02 -27.85 -25.69
CA THR A 30 -1.32 -27.07 -24.67
C THR A 30 -2.11 -27.08 -23.36
N GLY A 31 -1.44 -27.31 -22.24
CA GLY A 31 -2.05 -27.26 -20.92
C GLY A 31 -2.71 -25.85 -20.63
N PRO A 32 -3.69 -25.81 -19.75
CA PRO A 32 -4.30 -24.55 -19.35
C PRO A 32 -3.25 -23.61 -18.74
N GLN A 33 -3.44 -22.30 -18.92
CA GLN A 33 -2.60 -21.27 -18.30
C GLN A 33 -2.68 -21.42 -16.78
N GLY A 34 -1.54 -21.30 -16.10
CA GLY A 34 -1.49 -21.30 -14.64
C GLY A 34 -2.30 -20.14 -14.04
N PRO A 35 -2.74 -20.26 -12.79
CA PRO A 35 -3.44 -19.17 -12.11
C PRO A 35 -2.55 -17.94 -12.04
N GLN A 36 -3.18 -16.77 -12.09
CA GLN A 36 -2.48 -15.50 -11.91
C GLN A 36 -1.81 -15.48 -10.53
N GLY A 37 -0.57 -15.01 -10.48
CA GLY A 37 0.15 -14.86 -9.21
C GLY A 37 -0.59 -13.90 -8.26
N THR A 38 -0.46 -14.14 -6.96
CA THR A 38 -0.96 -13.21 -5.93
C THR A 38 -0.28 -11.86 -6.07
N LEU A 39 -1.05 -10.78 -5.85
CA LEU A 39 -0.50 -9.42 -5.80
C LEU A 39 0.64 -9.38 -4.77
N GLY A 40 1.77 -8.82 -5.17
CA GLY A 40 2.92 -8.69 -4.29
C GLY A 40 2.67 -7.71 -3.13
N PRO A 41 3.59 -7.62 -2.16
CA PRO A 41 3.46 -6.79 -0.95
C PRO A 41 3.41 -5.27 -1.22
N THR A 42 3.57 -4.83 -2.48
CA THR A 42 3.46 -3.43 -2.91
C THR A 42 2.02 -2.98 -3.23
N SER A 43 1.03 -3.86 -3.09
CA SER A 43 -0.36 -3.51 -3.34
C SER A 43 -0.99 -2.88 -2.10
N TYR A 44 -1.48 -1.66 -2.24
CA TYR A 44 -2.29 -1.02 -1.20
C TYR A 44 -3.71 -1.58 -1.23
N ASN A 45 -4.24 -1.95 -0.07
CA ASN A 45 -5.64 -2.34 0.06
C ASN A 45 -6.51 -1.30 0.76
N ALA A 46 -5.91 -0.23 1.27
CA ALA A 46 -6.63 0.93 1.79
C ALA A 46 -5.77 2.19 1.61
N VAL A 47 -6.35 3.23 1.05
CA VAL A 47 -5.72 4.54 0.95
C VAL A 47 -6.72 5.61 1.35
N CYS A 48 -6.32 6.48 2.26
CA CYS A 48 -7.07 7.64 2.68
C CYS A 48 -6.23 8.90 2.49
N PHE A 49 -6.79 9.88 1.82
CA PHE A 49 -6.23 11.23 1.69
C PHE A 49 -7.10 12.18 2.51
N SER A 50 -6.51 12.93 3.42
CA SER A 50 -7.23 13.94 4.20
C SER A 50 -6.47 15.25 4.18
N SER A 51 -7.17 16.32 3.84
CA SER A 51 -6.67 17.70 3.92
C SER A 51 -7.32 18.40 5.10
N PHE A 52 -6.59 19.32 5.69
CA PHE A 52 -7.00 20.03 6.89
C PHE A 52 -7.12 21.54 6.63
N LYS A 53 -8.03 22.18 7.33
CA LYS A 53 -8.21 23.62 7.27
C LYS A 53 -7.01 24.32 7.88
N ASP A 54 -6.50 25.35 7.19
CA ASP A 54 -5.48 26.21 7.73
C ASP A 54 -5.94 26.79 9.07
N THR A 55 -5.05 26.80 10.02
CA THR A 55 -5.33 27.30 11.36
C THR A 55 -4.18 28.17 11.88
N THR A 56 -4.50 29.05 12.79
CA THR A 56 -3.54 29.78 13.61
C THR A 56 -3.67 29.30 15.05
N ASN A 57 -2.55 29.28 15.77
CA ASN A 57 -2.49 28.86 17.17
C ASN A 57 -2.64 27.34 17.41
N ALA A 58 -2.64 26.96 18.67
CA ALA A 58 -2.72 25.58 19.12
C ALA A 58 -4.14 25.01 19.00
N GLY A 59 -4.25 23.74 18.71
CA GLY A 59 -5.54 23.04 18.72
C GLY A 59 -5.58 21.81 17.83
N THR A 60 -6.78 21.27 17.67
CA THR A 60 -7.05 20.18 16.71
C THR A 60 -7.46 20.77 15.38
N MET A 61 -6.81 20.33 14.31
CA MET A 61 -7.13 20.82 12.97
C MET A 61 -8.42 20.18 12.44
N THR A 62 -9.17 20.96 11.68
CA THR A 62 -10.43 20.52 11.07
C THR A 62 -10.18 19.88 9.73
N VAL A 63 -10.71 18.67 9.52
CA VAL A 63 -10.70 18.00 8.22
C VAL A 63 -11.60 18.74 7.24
N THR A 64 -11.08 19.08 6.07
CA THR A 64 -11.82 19.79 5.01
C THR A 64 -12.22 18.90 3.87
N THR A 65 -11.31 18.02 3.46
CA THR A 65 -11.53 17.12 2.33
C THR A 65 -10.98 15.75 2.68
N THR A 66 -11.73 14.72 2.33
CA THR A 66 -11.30 13.33 2.46
C THR A 66 -11.63 12.56 1.21
N ARG A 67 -10.70 11.75 0.77
CA ARG A 67 -10.89 10.76 -0.29
C ARG A 67 -10.41 9.41 0.21
N ILE A 68 -11.33 8.45 0.27
CA ILE A 68 -11.03 7.05 0.57
C ILE A 68 -11.20 6.26 -0.72
N ILE A 69 -10.22 5.42 -1.06
CA ILE A 69 -10.33 4.56 -2.25
C ILE A 69 -11.44 3.52 -2.00
N PRO A 70 -12.38 3.37 -2.95
CA PRO A 70 -13.48 2.42 -2.84
C PRO A 70 -13.01 1.00 -2.51
N GLY A 71 -13.76 0.29 -1.68
CA GLY A 71 -13.45 -1.06 -1.20
C GLY A 71 -12.73 -1.12 0.15
N ASN A 72 -12.28 0.02 0.69
CA ASN A 72 -11.51 0.08 1.93
C ASN A 72 -12.18 0.90 3.05
N SER A 73 -13.42 1.31 2.86
CA SER A 73 -14.20 2.08 3.84
C SER A 73 -14.51 1.32 5.13
N ASP A 74 -14.36 0.00 5.12
CA ASP A 74 -14.48 -0.85 6.30
C ASP A 74 -13.23 -0.80 7.21
N ILE A 75 -12.13 -0.25 6.73
CA ILE A 75 -10.85 -0.17 7.44
C ILE A 75 -10.60 1.24 7.95
N ILE A 76 -10.87 2.25 7.10
CA ILE A 76 -10.65 3.66 7.40
C ILE A 76 -11.95 4.42 7.17
N SER A 77 -12.31 5.26 8.11
CA SER A 77 -13.46 6.18 7.98
C SER A 77 -13.13 7.53 8.61
N ILE A 78 -13.90 8.56 8.27
CA ILE A 78 -13.78 9.88 8.87
C ILE A 78 -15.01 10.17 9.71
N SER A 79 -14.78 10.69 10.90
CA SER A 79 -15.84 11.16 11.79
C SER A 79 -15.41 12.44 12.49
N GLY A 80 -16.04 13.55 12.14
CA GLY A 80 -15.62 14.87 12.58
C GLY A 80 -14.17 15.16 12.09
N ASN A 81 -13.28 15.50 13.01
CA ASN A 81 -11.88 15.80 12.70
C ASN A 81 -10.94 14.59 12.83
N GLN A 82 -11.51 13.40 12.98
CA GLN A 82 -10.73 12.18 13.24
C GLN A 82 -10.77 11.20 12.08
N ILE A 83 -9.62 10.62 11.80
CA ILE A 83 -9.46 9.47 10.91
C ILE A 83 -9.58 8.23 11.79
N LYS A 84 -10.63 7.44 11.61
CA LYS A 84 -10.90 6.22 12.38
C LYS A 84 -10.36 5.00 11.65
N VAL A 85 -9.68 4.13 12.40
CA VAL A 85 -9.15 2.86 11.91
C VAL A 85 -9.90 1.70 12.57
N SER A 86 -10.58 0.89 11.78
CA SER A 86 -11.44 -0.21 12.28
C SER A 86 -10.70 -1.52 12.48
N LYS A 87 -9.55 -1.70 11.83
CA LYS A 87 -8.75 -2.94 11.91
C LYS A 87 -7.29 -2.62 12.20
N THR A 88 -6.70 -3.35 13.14
CA THR A 88 -5.27 -3.25 13.45
C THR A 88 -4.43 -3.45 12.18
N SER A 89 -3.57 -2.52 11.90
CA SER A 89 -2.75 -2.53 10.68
C SER A 89 -1.54 -1.62 10.81
N VAL A 90 -0.53 -1.94 10.02
CA VAL A 90 0.58 -1.03 9.73
C VAL A 90 0.18 -0.15 8.54
N PHE A 91 0.33 1.14 8.71
CA PHE A 91 0.12 2.12 7.65
C PHE A 91 1.44 2.81 7.28
N GLU A 92 1.69 2.96 5.98
CA GLU A 92 2.58 3.99 5.51
C GLU A 92 1.82 5.31 5.62
N VAL A 93 2.30 6.20 6.47
CA VAL A 93 1.70 7.51 6.71
C VAL A 93 2.59 8.58 6.11
N THR A 94 2.05 9.37 5.20
CA THR A 94 2.67 10.61 4.75
C THR A 94 1.98 11.76 5.46
N LEU A 95 2.75 12.57 6.17
CA LEU A 95 2.31 13.83 6.76
C LEU A 95 3.09 14.98 6.13
N CYS A 96 2.40 15.98 5.64
CA CYS A 96 3.02 17.19 5.11
C CYS A 96 2.25 18.43 5.53
N GLY A 97 2.92 19.58 5.45
CA GLY A 97 2.32 20.89 5.79
C GLY A 97 3.36 22.00 5.85
N ARG A 98 2.90 23.19 6.17
CA ARG A 98 3.72 24.39 6.33
C ARG A 98 3.50 25.02 7.70
N ILE A 99 4.60 25.47 8.31
CA ILE A 99 4.59 26.36 9.48
C ILE A 99 5.14 27.71 9.04
N SER A 100 4.44 28.78 9.38
CA SER A 100 4.81 30.15 9.06
C SER A 100 4.52 31.12 10.21
N GLY A 101 5.07 32.31 10.14
CA GLY A 101 4.90 33.35 11.18
C GLY A 101 5.75 33.11 12.42
N VAL A 102 6.81 32.32 12.32
CA VAL A 102 7.76 32.07 13.42
C VAL A 102 8.59 33.34 13.68
N THR A 103 8.83 33.64 14.96
CA THR A 103 9.61 34.78 15.42
C THR A 103 10.77 34.35 16.30
N ASN A 104 11.55 35.28 16.81
CA ASN A 104 12.62 34.97 17.75
C ASN A 104 12.12 34.31 19.05
N ASP A 105 10.87 34.62 19.44
CA ASP A 105 10.30 34.16 20.71
C ASP A 105 9.22 33.11 20.56
N THR A 106 8.75 32.88 19.34
CA THR A 106 7.62 31.99 19.07
C THR A 106 7.92 31.02 17.90
N GLY A 107 7.75 29.74 18.12
CA GLY A 107 7.78 28.67 17.13
C GLY A 107 6.47 27.94 17.08
N GLY A 108 6.41 26.92 16.25
CA GLY A 108 5.23 26.09 16.10
C GLY A 108 5.57 24.63 15.82
N LYS A 109 4.63 23.75 16.14
CA LYS A 109 4.69 22.36 15.73
C LYS A 109 3.31 21.81 15.38
N PHE A 110 3.28 20.84 14.49
CA PHE A 110 2.10 20.02 14.25
C PHE A 110 2.49 18.54 14.21
N TYR A 111 1.57 17.68 14.60
CA TYR A 111 1.82 16.25 14.72
C TYR A 111 0.55 15.42 14.60
N LEU A 112 0.76 14.14 14.29
CA LEU A 112 -0.29 13.15 14.32
C LEU A 112 -0.48 12.61 15.75
N TYR A 113 -1.72 12.58 16.21
CA TYR A 113 -2.09 12.19 17.56
C TYR A 113 -3.16 11.09 17.54
N ASN A 114 -2.98 10.06 18.36
CA ASN A 114 -3.96 9.01 18.56
C ASN A 114 -4.79 9.30 19.82
N THR A 115 -6.05 9.66 19.65
CA THR A 115 -6.94 10.00 20.78
C THR A 115 -7.39 8.78 21.57
N THR A 116 -7.30 7.58 20.99
CA THR A 116 -7.67 6.34 21.67
C THR A 116 -6.62 5.91 22.69
N THR A 117 -5.34 5.99 22.32
CA THR A 117 -4.23 5.69 23.23
C THR A 117 -3.80 6.92 24.05
N ASN A 118 -4.28 8.09 23.67
CA ASN A 118 -3.91 9.38 24.25
C ASN A 118 -2.42 9.67 24.11
N GLU A 119 -1.85 9.35 22.95
CA GLU A 119 -0.43 9.47 22.67
C GLU A 119 -0.16 10.17 21.35
N LYS A 120 0.93 10.94 21.32
CA LYS A 120 1.50 11.48 20.11
C LYS A 120 2.23 10.37 19.37
N ILE A 121 2.06 10.32 18.06
CA ILE A 121 2.84 9.44 17.19
C ILE A 121 4.19 10.11 16.95
N SER A 122 5.23 9.65 17.64
CA SER A 122 6.53 10.31 17.78
C SER A 122 7.23 10.60 16.45
N ASP A 123 7.08 9.69 15.49
CA ASP A 123 7.74 9.79 14.19
C ASP A 123 6.94 10.61 13.15
N MET A 124 5.86 11.28 13.60
CA MET A 124 4.96 12.10 12.80
C MET A 124 4.78 13.49 13.44
N GLU A 125 5.88 14.13 13.75
CA GLU A 125 5.90 15.47 14.33
C GLU A 125 6.86 16.40 13.57
N PHE A 126 6.37 17.58 13.21
CA PHE A 126 7.17 18.66 12.62
C PHE A 126 7.26 19.82 13.56
N ILE A 127 8.48 20.28 13.75
CA ILE A 127 8.79 21.38 14.67
C ILE A 127 9.56 22.47 13.91
N LEU A 128 9.10 23.69 14.04
CA LEU A 128 9.83 24.89 13.66
C LEU A 128 10.07 25.73 14.92
N ASP A 129 11.28 25.62 15.43
CA ASP A 129 11.66 26.27 16.67
C ASP A 129 11.67 27.81 16.55
N LYS A 130 11.48 28.46 17.69
CA LYS A 130 11.67 29.91 17.83
C LYS A 130 13.09 30.30 17.42
N GLY A 131 13.22 31.50 16.89
CA GLY A 131 14.49 31.99 16.37
C GLY A 131 14.71 31.67 14.90
N THR A 132 13.90 30.79 14.30
CA THR A 132 13.88 30.59 12.87
C THR A 132 13.07 31.70 12.22
N THR A 133 13.66 32.41 11.26
CA THR A 133 13.00 33.60 10.65
C THR A 133 12.33 33.27 9.31
N SER A 134 12.31 32.02 8.91
CA SER A 134 11.77 31.58 7.62
C SER A 134 10.61 30.61 7.80
N ASP A 135 9.59 30.77 6.99
CA ASP A 135 8.54 29.76 6.83
C ASP A 135 9.15 28.45 6.32
N MET A 136 8.60 27.33 6.73
CA MET A 136 9.11 26.02 6.35
C MET A 136 8.01 25.07 5.92
N ASP A 137 8.26 24.37 4.81
CA ASP A 137 7.47 23.24 4.35
C ASP A 137 8.06 21.94 4.90
N PHE A 138 7.21 21.06 5.37
CA PHE A 138 7.58 19.75 5.90
C PHE A 138 6.89 18.65 5.12
N SER A 139 7.58 17.55 4.91
CA SER A 139 7.01 16.32 4.39
C SER A 139 7.80 15.12 4.89
N GLU A 140 7.11 14.16 5.47
CA GLU A 140 7.71 12.93 5.98
C GLU A 140 6.82 11.73 5.70
N VAL A 141 7.46 10.56 5.57
CA VAL A 141 6.81 9.29 5.36
C VAL A 141 7.35 8.28 6.38
N ASN A 142 6.47 7.71 7.18
CA ASN A 142 6.83 6.69 8.16
C ASN A 142 5.82 5.54 8.19
N PHE A 143 6.25 4.40 8.74
CA PHE A 143 5.35 3.29 9.03
C PHE A 143 4.86 3.39 10.46
N VAL A 144 3.53 3.37 10.61
CA VAL A 144 2.86 3.55 11.89
C VAL A 144 1.92 2.39 12.17
N ASP A 145 2.08 1.78 13.33
CA ASP A 145 1.14 0.79 13.84
C ASP A 145 -0.11 1.48 14.39
N VAL A 146 -1.26 1.17 13.83
CA VAL A 146 -2.54 1.64 14.35
C VAL A 146 -3.43 0.46 14.70
N TYR A 147 -3.79 0.36 15.96
CA TYR A 147 -4.66 -0.70 16.46
C TYR A 147 -6.13 -0.43 16.12
N ALA A 148 -6.93 -1.50 16.03
CA ALA A 148 -8.37 -1.39 15.81
C ALA A 148 -9.03 -0.48 16.85
N GLY A 149 -9.88 0.42 16.38
CA GLY A 149 -10.49 1.47 17.22
C GLY A 149 -9.63 2.72 17.39
N GLY A 150 -8.45 2.78 16.75
CA GLY A 150 -7.59 3.96 16.76
C GLY A 150 -8.27 5.15 16.06
N ASN A 151 -8.20 6.31 16.69
CA ASN A 151 -8.70 7.57 16.15
C ASN A 151 -7.54 8.55 16.05
N LEU A 152 -7.21 8.96 14.82
CA LEU A 152 -6.08 9.84 14.54
C LEU A 152 -6.58 11.25 14.22
N GLU A 153 -5.90 12.25 14.76
CA GLU A 153 -6.15 13.65 14.45
C GLU A 153 -4.84 14.43 14.32
N ILE A 154 -4.85 15.55 13.64
CA ILE A 154 -3.73 16.49 13.61
C ILE A 154 -3.91 17.53 14.70
N ARG A 155 -2.88 17.68 15.51
CA ARG A 155 -2.78 18.72 16.53
C ARG A 155 -1.68 19.70 16.21
N THR A 156 -1.90 20.94 16.61
CA THR A 156 -0.94 22.05 16.50
C THR A 156 -0.63 22.61 17.88
N GLU A 157 0.59 23.02 18.09
CA GLU A 157 1.04 23.70 19.30
C GLU A 157 1.91 24.90 18.97
N VAL A 158 1.84 25.92 19.79
CA VAL A 158 2.72 27.08 19.73
C VAL A 158 3.82 26.91 20.77
N ILE A 159 5.06 27.16 20.36
CA ILE A 159 6.26 27.04 21.20
C ILE A 159 6.70 28.42 21.59
N GLY A 160 6.84 28.70 22.88
CA GLY A 160 7.28 30.01 23.42
C GLY A 160 6.17 30.79 24.14
N ASN A 161 6.45 32.01 24.49
CA ASN A 161 5.60 32.83 25.35
C ASN A 161 4.82 33.95 24.60
N ASP A 162 5.08 34.11 23.32
CA ASP A 162 4.40 35.14 22.53
C ASP A 162 3.13 34.54 21.90
N THR A 163 2.08 35.36 21.89
CA THR A 163 0.82 35.04 21.16
C THR A 163 0.94 35.36 19.66
N GLY A 164 2.14 35.28 19.11
CA GLY A 164 2.40 35.51 17.70
C GLY A 164 1.51 34.58 16.84
N ASN A 165 1.05 35.09 15.72
CA ASN A 165 0.17 34.36 14.79
C ASN A 165 0.95 33.31 14.03
N ILE A 166 1.29 32.19 14.68
CA ILE A 166 1.83 31.03 14.00
C ILE A 166 0.72 30.44 13.13
N SER A 167 1.00 30.26 11.86
CA SER A 167 0.08 29.68 10.90
C SER A 167 0.51 28.26 10.52
N PHE A 168 -0.45 27.34 10.53
CA PHE A 168 -0.32 25.97 10.06
C PHE A 168 -1.20 25.81 8.82
N SER A 169 -0.59 25.58 7.68
CA SER A 169 -1.28 25.55 6.39
C SER A 169 -0.85 24.39 5.52
N MET A 170 -1.64 24.09 4.49
CA MET A 170 -1.41 23.00 3.54
C MET A 170 -1.18 21.64 4.21
N VAL A 171 -1.74 21.42 5.41
CA VAL A 171 -1.56 20.17 6.14
C VAL A 171 -2.39 19.06 5.48
N ASN A 172 -1.73 17.97 5.14
CA ASN A 172 -2.34 16.81 4.53
C ASN A 172 -1.78 15.53 5.17
N VAL A 173 -2.66 14.53 5.29
CA VAL A 173 -2.30 13.18 5.73
C VAL A 173 -2.72 12.19 4.66
N ILE A 174 -1.81 11.29 4.31
CA ILE A 174 -2.10 10.15 3.44
C ILE A 174 -1.79 8.88 4.24
N LEU A 175 -2.78 8.03 4.43
CA LEU A 175 -2.60 6.71 5.00
C LEU A 175 -2.74 5.66 3.91
N LYS A 176 -1.74 4.80 3.77
CA LYS A 176 -1.76 3.67 2.84
C LYS A 176 -1.56 2.38 3.65
N ARG A 177 -2.51 1.48 3.56
CA ARG A 177 -2.40 0.15 4.16
C ARG A 177 -1.93 -0.85 3.11
N TYR A 178 -0.88 -1.58 3.44
CA TYR A 178 -0.41 -2.69 2.61
C TYR A 178 -1.19 -3.98 2.90
N ASN A 179 -1.32 -4.82 1.88
CA ASN A 179 -1.65 -6.24 2.09
C ASN A 179 -0.39 -6.94 2.58
N LEU A 180 -0.41 -7.36 3.82
CA LEU A 180 0.58 -8.28 4.39
C LEU A 180 0.12 -9.72 4.16
#